data_6554ae6e31c2c26a1ae687ff44aae3dd
#
_entry.id   6554ae6e31c2c26a1ae687ff44aae3dd
#
_cell.length_a   1.000
_cell.length_b   1.000
_cell.length_c   1.000
_cell.angle_alpha   90.00
_cell.angle_beta   90.00
_cell.angle_gamma   90.00
#
_symmetry.space_group_name_H-M   'P 1'
#
loop_
_entity.id
_entity.type
_entity.pdbx_description
1 polymer ?
#
loop_
_entity_poly.entity_id
_entity_poly.type
_entity_poly.pdbx_seq_one_letter_code
_entity_poly.pdbx_strand_id
1 'polypeptide(L)'
;MLASDLVCVSETATVIPAFCQIGIAPEMGVVKFLPELVGMQRAKEILFLGDRISGVRLGELGIANRVVPSESLEETTMELARRLAEMPDASIQVAKGMLNSLSDTNLQASLALEQTGSPFCTTTKAYAKTMEKFAR
;
A
#
# COMPACT_ATOMS: atom_id res chain seq x y z
N MET A 1 0.83 7.64 -6.22
CA MET A 1 1.49 7.15 -5.00
C MET A 1 0.48 6.59 -4.00
N LEU A 2 -0.43 7.38 -3.40
CA LEU A 2 -1.33 6.88 -2.33
C LEU A 2 -2.24 5.71 -2.70
N ALA A 3 -2.58 5.55 -3.98
CA ALA A 3 -3.39 4.43 -4.50
C ALA A 3 -2.55 3.21 -4.94
N SER A 4 -1.23 3.23 -4.72
CA SER A 4 -0.35 2.10 -5.04
C SER A 4 -0.33 1.12 -3.88
N ASP A 5 -0.20 -0.18 -4.18
CA ASP A 5 -0.16 -1.24 -3.16
C ASP A 5 1.11 -1.15 -2.29
N LEU A 6 2.24 -0.86 -2.92
CA LEU A 6 3.53 -0.65 -2.25
C LEU A 6 4.23 0.59 -2.80
N VAL A 7 4.96 1.27 -1.95
CA VAL A 7 5.63 2.54 -2.26
C VAL A 7 7.09 2.49 -1.82
N CYS A 8 7.99 2.69 -2.77
CA CYS A 8 9.41 2.96 -2.52
C CYS A 8 9.71 4.41 -2.86
N VAL A 9 10.43 5.09 -2.01
CA VAL A 9 10.81 6.49 -2.23
C VAL A 9 12.29 6.71 -1.96
N SER A 10 12.85 7.71 -2.64
CA SER A 10 14.17 8.23 -2.29
C SER A 10 14.10 9.08 -1.02
N GLU A 11 15.15 9.05 -0.20
CA GLU A 11 15.32 9.95 0.96
C GLU A 11 15.20 11.41 0.56
N THR A 12 15.68 11.75 -0.64
CA THR A 12 15.68 13.11 -1.21
C THR A 12 14.38 13.50 -1.89
N ALA A 13 13.42 12.57 -2.02
CA ALA A 13 12.12 12.86 -2.60
C ALA A 13 11.38 13.93 -1.79
N THR A 14 10.58 14.73 -2.47
CA THR A 14 9.73 15.74 -1.84
C THR A 14 8.34 15.70 -2.42
N VAL A 15 7.33 15.66 -1.56
CA VAL A 15 5.90 15.80 -1.91
C VAL A 15 5.38 17.11 -1.33
N ILE A 16 4.62 17.85 -2.12
CA ILE A 16 4.01 19.12 -1.72
C ILE A 16 2.51 19.06 -1.99
N PRO A 17 1.67 18.81 -0.98
CA PRO A 17 0.21 18.76 -1.12
C PRO A 17 -0.41 20.15 -1.08
N ALA A 18 -0.02 21.05 -1.99
CA ALA A 18 -0.28 22.47 -1.94
C ALA A 18 -1.75 22.89 -2.26
N PHE A 19 -2.70 21.97 -2.34
CA PHE A 19 -4.07 22.24 -2.74
C PHE A 19 -4.69 23.48 -2.05
N CYS A 20 -4.76 23.45 -0.73
CA CYS A 20 -5.35 24.56 0.03
C CYS A 20 -4.51 25.84 -0.05
N GLN A 21 -3.18 25.75 -0.18
CA GLN A 21 -2.30 26.92 -0.33
C GLN A 21 -2.59 27.70 -1.61
N ILE A 22 -2.96 27.00 -2.69
CA ILE A 22 -3.28 27.62 -3.99
C ILE A 22 -4.78 27.82 -4.19
N GLY A 23 -5.61 27.62 -3.14
CA GLY A 23 -7.03 27.92 -3.15
C GLY A 23 -7.91 26.89 -3.85
N ILE A 24 -7.45 25.65 -4.05
CA ILE A 24 -8.27 24.55 -4.59
C ILE A 24 -8.52 23.48 -3.54
N ALA A 25 -9.63 22.76 -3.70
CA ALA A 25 -9.90 21.60 -2.86
C ALA A 25 -8.96 20.44 -3.20
N PRO A 26 -8.57 19.61 -2.21
CA PRO A 26 -7.83 18.37 -2.47
C PRO A 26 -8.61 17.45 -3.41
N GLU A 27 -7.90 16.85 -4.39
CA GLU A 27 -8.49 16.02 -5.44
C GLU A 27 -7.66 14.73 -5.67
N MET A 28 -7.90 14.00 -6.75
CA MET A 28 -7.16 12.77 -7.14
C MET A 28 -7.21 11.65 -6.09
N GLY A 29 -8.27 11.59 -5.30
CA GLY A 29 -8.46 10.55 -4.29
C GLY A 29 -7.67 10.78 -2.99
N VAL A 30 -6.91 11.88 -2.86
CA VAL A 30 -6.10 12.14 -1.66
C VAL A 30 -6.97 12.22 -0.39
N VAL A 31 -8.21 12.71 -0.51
CA VAL A 31 -9.16 12.81 0.61
C VAL A 31 -9.58 11.45 1.16
N LYS A 32 -9.55 10.41 0.31
CA LYS A 32 -9.84 9.02 0.69
C LYS A 32 -8.58 8.36 1.26
N PHE A 33 -7.51 8.29 0.47
CA PHE A 33 -6.35 7.46 0.79
C PHE A 33 -5.47 8.03 1.92
N LEU A 34 -5.29 9.36 1.99
CA LEU A 34 -4.38 9.92 2.98
C LEU A 34 -4.85 9.69 4.43
N PRO A 35 -6.13 9.94 4.81
CA PRO A 35 -6.60 9.67 6.17
C PRO A 35 -6.51 8.20 6.58
N GLU A 36 -6.65 7.27 5.63
CA GLU A 36 -6.51 5.83 5.89
C GLU A 36 -5.07 5.45 6.25
N LEU A 37 -4.08 6.13 5.68
CA LEU A 37 -2.67 5.88 5.93
C LEU A 37 -2.15 6.58 7.20
N VAL A 38 -2.53 7.84 7.44
CA VAL A 38 -1.92 8.68 8.49
C VAL A 38 -2.88 9.08 9.61
N GLY A 39 -4.16 8.73 9.49
CA GLY A 39 -5.22 9.18 10.38
C GLY A 39 -5.75 10.57 10.04
N MET A 40 -6.99 10.85 10.43
CA MET A 40 -7.76 12.04 10.00
C MET A 40 -7.09 13.37 10.39
N GLN A 41 -6.57 13.47 11.62
CA GLN A 41 -6.00 14.74 12.11
C GLN A 41 -4.74 15.10 11.34
N ARG A 42 -3.85 14.14 11.12
CA ARG A 42 -2.60 14.31 10.39
C ARG A 42 -2.85 14.57 8.90
N ALA A 43 -3.85 13.91 8.33
CA ALA A 43 -4.28 14.20 6.97
C ALA A 43 -4.77 15.64 6.78
N LYS A 44 -5.55 16.15 7.74
CA LYS A 44 -5.99 17.56 7.75
C LYS A 44 -4.82 18.53 7.86
N GLU A 45 -3.89 18.29 8.78
CA GLU A 45 -2.67 19.10 8.91
C GLU A 45 -1.90 19.15 7.58
N ILE A 46 -1.61 18.00 6.99
CA ILE A 46 -0.90 17.88 5.72
C ILE A 46 -1.61 18.63 4.60
N LEU A 47 -2.93 18.44 4.44
CA LEU A 47 -3.68 19.03 3.33
C LEU A 47 -3.99 20.51 3.53
N PHE A 48 -4.20 20.97 4.77
CA PHE A 48 -4.53 22.37 5.03
C PHE A 48 -3.31 23.27 4.99
N LEU A 49 -2.18 22.80 5.56
CA LEU A 49 -0.94 23.55 5.59
C LEU A 49 -0.15 23.41 4.28
N GLY A 50 -0.20 22.26 3.62
CA GLY A 50 0.46 22.01 2.34
C GLY A 50 1.98 22.02 2.43
N ASP A 51 2.57 21.77 3.61
CA ASP A 51 4.01 21.79 3.83
C ASP A 51 4.72 20.70 3.06
N ARG A 52 6.01 20.93 2.80
CA ARG A 52 6.88 19.95 2.15
C ARG A 52 7.07 18.73 3.02
N ILE A 53 6.87 17.54 2.44
CA ILE A 53 7.07 16.25 3.08
C ILE A 53 8.25 15.56 2.41
N SER A 54 9.34 15.33 3.14
CA SER A 54 10.52 14.62 2.63
C SER A 54 10.24 13.13 2.46
N GLY A 55 11.07 12.44 1.65
CA GLY A 55 11.01 10.97 1.49
C GLY A 55 11.15 10.25 2.84
N VAL A 56 12.06 10.72 3.71
CA VAL A 56 12.22 10.19 5.07
C VAL A 56 10.90 10.33 5.84
N ARG A 57 10.28 11.51 5.78
CA ARG A 57 9.01 11.76 6.47
C ARG A 57 7.85 10.92 5.91
N LEU A 58 7.84 10.61 4.61
CA LEU A 58 6.85 9.67 4.04
C LEU A 58 6.98 8.27 4.64
N GLY A 59 8.20 7.82 4.93
CA GLY A 59 8.45 6.56 5.65
C GLY A 59 7.95 6.59 7.09
N GLU A 60 8.27 7.65 7.86
CA GLU A 60 7.82 7.82 9.24
C GLU A 60 6.29 7.89 9.35
N LEU A 61 5.62 8.44 8.35
CA LEU A 61 4.16 8.51 8.26
C LEU A 61 3.51 7.19 7.84
N GLY A 62 4.29 6.17 7.47
CA GLY A 62 3.77 4.91 6.97
C GLY A 62 3.22 4.97 5.54
N ILE A 63 3.47 6.06 4.81
CA ILE A 63 3.06 6.21 3.40
C ILE A 63 4.01 5.44 2.48
N ALA A 64 5.31 5.44 2.79
CA ALA A 64 6.31 4.70 2.05
C ALA A 64 6.71 3.40 2.78
N ASN A 65 6.72 2.28 2.07
CA ASN A 65 7.16 0.98 2.57
C ASN A 65 8.69 0.86 2.65
N ARG A 66 9.39 1.60 1.79
CA ARG A 66 10.85 1.66 1.73
C ARG A 66 11.28 3.09 1.46
N VAL A 67 12.29 3.53 2.21
CA VAL A 67 12.98 4.81 2.02
C VAL A 67 14.46 4.48 1.84
N VAL A 68 15.05 4.89 0.74
CA VAL A 68 16.42 4.50 0.36
C VAL A 68 17.16 5.67 -0.28
N PRO A 69 18.50 5.64 -0.33
CA PRO A 69 19.28 6.58 -1.14
C PRO A 69 18.82 6.58 -2.60
N SER A 70 18.92 7.72 -3.27
CA SER A 70 18.41 7.88 -4.65
C SER A 70 19.01 6.87 -5.63
N GLU A 71 20.29 6.55 -5.48
CA GLU A 71 21.03 5.59 -6.30
C GLU A 71 20.55 4.15 -6.12
N SER A 72 19.94 3.82 -4.99
CA SER A 72 19.43 2.47 -4.68
C SER A 72 17.93 2.30 -4.99
N LEU A 73 17.24 3.36 -5.41
CA LEU A 73 15.76 3.34 -5.55
C LEU A 73 15.29 2.32 -6.58
N GLU A 74 15.91 2.32 -7.75
CA GLU A 74 15.53 1.40 -8.83
C GLU A 74 15.79 -0.06 -8.44
N GLU A 75 16.98 -0.36 -7.92
CA GLU A 75 17.36 -1.71 -7.49
C GLU A 75 16.41 -2.23 -6.41
N THR A 76 16.16 -1.44 -5.36
CA THR A 76 15.26 -1.82 -4.26
C THR A 76 13.83 -2.04 -4.75
N THR A 77 13.35 -1.18 -5.66
CA THR A 77 12.00 -1.31 -6.23
C THR A 77 11.88 -2.58 -7.06
N MET A 78 12.89 -2.88 -7.89
CA MET A 78 12.91 -4.08 -8.72
C MET A 78 13.07 -5.36 -7.90
N GLU A 79 13.84 -5.34 -6.82
CA GLU A 79 13.94 -6.45 -5.87
C GLU A 79 12.57 -6.76 -5.26
N LEU A 80 11.87 -5.73 -4.76
CA LEU A 80 10.54 -5.88 -4.18
C LEU A 80 9.54 -6.44 -5.20
N ALA A 81 9.58 -5.94 -6.44
CA ALA A 81 8.72 -6.42 -7.52
C ALA A 81 8.99 -7.90 -7.86
N ARG A 82 10.27 -8.31 -7.95
CA ARG A 82 10.64 -9.72 -8.19
C ARG A 82 10.14 -10.63 -7.06
N ARG A 83 10.33 -10.22 -5.80
CA ARG A 83 9.81 -10.98 -4.65
C ARG A 83 8.31 -11.17 -4.70
N LEU A 84 7.54 -10.14 -5.10
CA LEU A 84 6.10 -10.26 -5.30
C LEU A 84 5.75 -11.23 -6.45
N ALA A 85 6.48 -11.16 -7.54
CA ALA A 85 6.28 -12.04 -8.70
C ALA A 85 6.57 -13.53 -8.41
N GLU A 86 7.35 -13.83 -7.36
CA GLU A 86 7.61 -15.20 -6.89
C GLU A 86 6.50 -15.76 -6.00
N MET A 87 5.60 -14.89 -5.50
CA MET A 87 4.51 -15.32 -4.63
C MET A 87 3.40 -16.02 -5.44
N PRO A 88 2.62 -16.91 -4.80
CA PRO A 88 1.45 -17.52 -5.43
C PRO A 88 0.44 -16.45 -5.89
N ASP A 89 0.29 -16.30 -7.21
CA ASP A 89 -0.50 -15.25 -7.85
C ASP A 89 -1.94 -15.16 -7.32
N ALA A 90 -2.66 -16.30 -7.25
CA ALA A 90 -4.02 -16.34 -6.75
C ALA A 90 -4.14 -15.79 -5.31
N SER A 91 -3.16 -16.09 -4.45
CA SER A 91 -3.18 -15.60 -3.05
C SER A 91 -3.00 -14.09 -2.99
N ILE A 92 -2.09 -13.52 -3.80
CA ILE A 92 -1.89 -12.07 -3.86
C ILE A 92 -3.14 -11.37 -4.40
N GLN A 93 -3.74 -11.88 -5.49
CA GLN A 93 -4.94 -11.29 -6.09
C GLN A 93 -6.13 -11.29 -5.13
N VAL A 94 -6.38 -12.43 -4.46
CA VAL A 94 -7.45 -12.55 -3.47
C VAL A 94 -7.21 -11.63 -2.30
N ALA A 95 -6.00 -11.62 -1.71
CA ALA A 95 -5.65 -10.74 -0.59
C ALA A 95 -5.81 -9.27 -0.94
N LYS A 96 -5.34 -8.86 -2.14
CA LYS A 96 -5.52 -7.48 -2.62
C LYS A 96 -6.99 -7.11 -2.76
N GLY A 97 -7.82 -7.98 -3.35
CA GLY A 97 -9.25 -7.75 -3.48
C GLY A 97 -9.94 -7.58 -2.12
N MET A 98 -9.61 -8.44 -1.15
CA MET A 98 -10.13 -8.37 0.21
C MET A 98 -9.71 -7.06 0.90
N LEU A 99 -8.42 -6.73 0.89
CA LEU A 99 -7.90 -5.52 1.51
C LEU A 99 -8.52 -4.24 0.91
N ASN A 100 -8.68 -4.19 -0.41
CA ASN A 100 -9.28 -3.04 -1.08
C ASN A 100 -10.78 -2.87 -0.76
N SER A 101 -11.46 -3.93 -0.31
CA SER A 101 -12.88 -3.85 0.08
C SER A 101 -13.10 -3.45 1.54
N LEU A 102 -12.05 -3.44 2.38
CA LEU A 102 -12.19 -3.24 3.83
C LEU A 102 -12.78 -1.89 4.22
N SER A 103 -12.51 -0.83 3.45
CA SER A 103 -13.04 0.50 3.73
C SER A 103 -14.56 0.60 3.60
N ASP A 104 -15.19 -0.33 2.87
CA ASP A 104 -16.62 -0.34 2.57
C ASP A 104 -17.34 -1.54 3.24
N THR A 105 -16.62 -2.36 4.03
CA THR A 105 -17.16 -3.57 4.66
C THR A 105 -17.04 -3.52 6.18
N ASN A 106 -17.97 -4.20 6.85
CA ASN A 106 -17.87 -4.47 8.30
C ASN A 106 -17.12 -5.78 8.56
N LEU A 107 -16.78 -6.05 9.82
CA LEU A 107 -16.03 -7.25 10.22
C LEU A 107 -16.67 -8.55 9.74
N GLN A 108 -18.00 -8.67 9.82
CA GLN A 108 -18.71 -9.88 9.41
C GLN A 108 -18.56 -10.14 7.91
N ALA A 109 -18.67 -9.09 7.08
CA ALA A 109 -18.45 -9.19 5.64
C ALA A 109 -16.97 -9.51 5.31
N SER A 110 -16.02 -8.93 6.04
CA SER A 110 -14.59 -9.27 5.89
C SER A 110 -14.32 -10.75 6.19
N LEU A 111 -14.85 -11.27 7.30
CA LEU A 111 -14.73 -12.70 7.65
C LEU A 111 -15.37 -13.62 6.62
N ALA A 112 -16.50 -13.22 6.01
CA ALA A 112 -17.13 -13.97 4.94
C ALA A 112 -16.26 -14.05 3.67
N LEU A 113 -15.56 -12.95 3.33
CA LEU A 113 -14.58 -12.94 2.25
C LEU A 113 -13.40 -13.88 2.53
N GLU A 114 -12.88 -13.90 3.77
CA GLU A 114 -11.81 -14.81 4.17
C GLU A 114 -12.25 -16.28 4.08
N GLN A 115 -13.46 -16.60 4.51
CA GLN A 115 -14.02 -17.97 4.45
C GLN A 115 -14.15 -18.50 3.01
N THR A 116 -14.25 -17.65 2.02
CA THR A 116 -14.33 -18.04 0.60
C THR A 116 -12.97 -17.94 -0.09
N GLY A 117 -12.21 -16.90 0.17
CA GLY A 117 -10.95 -16.61 -0.50
C GLY A 117 -9.82 -17.58 -0.11
N SER A 118 -9.69 -17.89 1.18
CA SER A 118 -8.64 -18.81 1.65
C SER A 118 -8.81 -20.23 1.11
N PRO A 119 -9.99 -20.87 1.20
CA PRO A 119 -10.21 -22.18 0.57
C PRO A 119 -9.99 -22.17 -0.96
N PHE A 120 -10.37 -21.10 -1.65
CA PHE A 120 -10.08 -20.98 -3.07
C PHE A 120 -8.57 -21.06 -3.35
N CYS A 121 -7.75 -20.34 -2.60
CA CYS A 121 -6.29 -20.38 -2.76
C CYS A 121 -5.72 -21.79 -2.56
N THR A 122 -6.26 -22.58 -1.63
CA THR A 122 -5.79 -23.96 -1.37
C THR A 122 -6.05 -24.94 -2.51
N THR A 123 -6.94 -24.63 -3.43
CA THR A 123 -7.22 -25.45 -4.63
C THR A 123 -6.20 -25.23 -5.75
N THR A 124 -5.31 -24.25 -5.63
CA THR A 124 -4.38 -23.88 -6.70
C THR A 124 -3.14 -24.77 -6.75
N LYS A 125 -2.60 -24.96 -7.95
CA LYS A 125 -1.32 -25.67 -8.14
C LYS A 125 -0.15 -24.95 -7.41
N ALA A 126 -0.21 -23.63 -7.31
CA ALA A 126 0.79 -22.82 -6.62
C ALA A 126 0.81 -23.14 -5.12
N TYR A 127 -0.36 -23.28 -4.48
CA TYR A 127 -0.46 -23.72 -3.08
C TYR A 127 0.16 -25.10 -2.88
N ALA A 128 -0.23 -26.10 -3.69
CA ALA A 128 0.30 -27.46 -3.59
C ALA A 128 1.85 -27.46 -3.67
N LYS A 129 2.42 -26.76 -4.66
CA LYS A 129 3.88 -26.63 -4.82
C LYS A 129 4.55 -25.95 -3.61
N THR A 130 3.87 -24.97 -2.99
CA THR A 130 4.40 -24.30 -1.79
C THR A 130 4.39 -25.25 -0.60
N MET A 131 3.32 -26.03 -0.40
CA MET A 131 3.21 -26.99 0.70
C MET A 131 4.28 -28.09 0.64
N GLU A 132 4.70 -28.53 -0.55
CA GLU A 132 5.81 -29.45 -0.70
C GLU A 132 7.13 -28.93 -0.12
N LYS A 133 7.35 -27.62 -0.14
CA LYS A 133 8.54 -26.98 0.45
C LYS A 133 8.49 -26.93 1.99
N PHE A 134 7.31 -26.83 2.57
CA PHE A 134 7.12 -26.78 4.03
C PHE A 134 7.02 -28.18 4.67
N ALA A 135 6.80 -29.23 3.89
CA ALA A 135 6.71 -30.60 4.36
C ALA A 135 8.10 -31.30 4.54
N ARG A 136 9.18 -30.57 4.24
CA ARG A 136 10.57 -31.03 4.43
C ARG A 136 11.18 -30.35 5.65
#